data_9c3c41dc726583e1c3da9b3ab3452648
#
_entry.id   9c3c41dc726583e1c3da9b3ab3452648
#
_cell.length_a   1.000
_cell.length_b   1.000
_cell.length_c   1.000
_cell.angle_alpha   90.00
_cell.angle_beta   90.00
_cell.angle_gamma   90.00
#
_symmetry.space_group_name_H-M   'P 1'
#
loop_
_entity.id
_entity.type
_entity.pdbx_description
1 polymer ?
#
loop_
_entity_poly.entity_id
_entity_poly.type
_entity_poly.pdbx_seq_one_letter_code
_entity_poly.pdbx_strand_id
1 'polypeptide(L)'
;PTGHHEGSYHMILQSKRVWIAGQFVPAQIEMKDQKIVKILPWGTEQYDEDWENNRILPGFIDIHTHGAYGFDTNDADPKGLAYWTSHIPEEGVTAFLPTTVTQMPDVLTKAAANVASVIENGYEGAEILGIHFEGPFLDMDYKGAQPPEAIAAPTIAQFRAYQEAAKGWIKYITLSPEHDKDFALTKYCARHGVVVSMGHSSSDYETALMAVANGASSMTHVYNGMTPLHHRKPGLVGAALRIHDLYGEIICDGHHSHPAALGIFFQAKGPERSIMISDSLRVKHAPAGGHYQLGGHDIEVGVDGLARLAGSDTIAGSTMAMNQGLRVLIEEAGVPVLTAIHACTLNPARILNVDNRKGKICAGYDADLAILEDDYSVAATYCCGIKAYSRA
;
A
#
# COMPACT_ATOMS: atom_id res chain seq x y z
N PRO A 1 -0.15 8.76 -16.88
CA PRO A 1 0.50 8.66 -18.17
C PRO A 1 1.98 8.92 -17.97
N THR A 2 2.74 7.87 -17.99
CA THR A 2 4.18 7.91 -18.05
C THR A 2 4.58 8.56 -19.36
N GLY A 3 5.62 9.39 -19.32
CA GLY A 3 6.06 10.20 -20.44
C GLY A 3 6.07 9.43 -21.77
N HIS A 4 5.69 10.16 -22.81
CA HIS A 4 5.66 9.66 -24.16
C HIS A 4 7.08 9.23 -24.58
N HIS A 5 7.34 7.94 -24.63
CA HIS A 5 8.49 7.43 -25.36
C HIS A 5 8.09 7.26 -26.83
N GLU A 6 8.68 8.06 -27.68
CA GLU A 6 8.59 7.86 -29.13
C GLU A 6 9.32 6.57 -29.47
N GLY A 7 8.56 5.51 -29.78
CA GLY A 7 9.07 4.21 -30.22
C GLY A 7 8.31 3.06 -29.60
N SER A 8 8.02 2.01 -30.38
CA SER A 8 7.40 0.79 -29.89
C SER A 8 8.40 0.03 -29.02
N TYR A 9 8.13 -0.02 -27.71
CA TYR A 9 8.88 -0.85 -26.78
C TYR A 9 8.40 -2.29 -26.94
N HIS A 10 9.30 -3.18 -27.36
CA HIS A 10 9.01 -4.60 -27.51
C HIS A 10 10.09 -5.41 -26.83
N MET A 11 9.70 -6.30 -25.91
CA MET A 11 10.64 -7.15 -25.18
C MET A 11 9.98 -8.46 -24.80
N ILE A 12 10.75 -9.55 -24.87
CA ILE A 12 10.34 -10.86 -24.41
C ILE A 12 11.25 -11.27 -23.23
N LEU A 13 10.64 -11.49 -22.08
CA LEU A 13 11.30 -12.02 -20.89
C LEU A 13 10.92 -13.49 -20.73
N GLN A 14 11.82 -14.30 -20.17
CA GLN A 14 11.47 -15.67 -19.80
C GLN A 14 11.99 -16.02 -18.41
N SER A 15 11.28 -16.91 -17.73
CA SER A 15 11.70 -17.54 -16.50
C SER A 15 11.00 -18.89 -16.34
N LYS A 16 11.60 -19.77 -15.57
CA LYS A 16 10.97 -21.04 -15.21
C LYS A 16 9.94 -20.90 -14.10
N ARG A 17 9.84 -19.72 -13.45
CA ARG A 17 8.87 -19.44 -12.38
C ARG A 17 8.15 -18.12 -12.61
N VAL A 18 7.25 -18.10 -13.56
CA VAL A 18 6.35 -16.97 -13.81
C VAL A 18 5.02 -17.20 -13.10
N TRP A 19 4.56 -16.23 -12.32
CA TRP A 19 3.30 -16.34 -11.57
C TRP A 19 2.11 -16.14 -12.50
N ILE A 20 1.42 -17.22 -12.81
CA ILE A 20 0.28 -17.22 -13.72
C ILE A 20 -0.86 -18.01 -13.08
N ALA A 21 -2.02 -17.38 -12.98
CA ALA A 21 -3.24 -18.04 -12.50
C ALA A 21 -3.06 -18.78 -11.17
N GLY A 22 -2.33 -18.18 -10.23
CA GLY A 22 -2.15 -18.72 -8.89
C GLY A 22 -1.06 -19.79 -8.74
N GLN A 23 -0.16 -19.91 -9.70
CA GLN A 23 0.93 -20.89 -9.67
C GLN A 23 2.15 -20.42 -10.44
N PHE A 24 3.32 -20.99 -10.16
CA PHE A 24 4.52 -20.72 -10.94
C PHE A 24 4.60 -21.65 -12.15
N VAL A 25 4.84 -21.07 -13.32
CA VAL A 25 4.85 -21.77 -14.62
C VAL A 25 6.08 -21.33 -15.41
N PRO A 26 6.82 -22.26 -16.08
CA PRO A 26 7.82 -21.87 -17.05
C PRO A 26 7.14 -21.15 -18.22
N ALA A 27 7.50 -19.89 -18.45
CA ALA A 27 6.80 -19.08 -19.44
C ALA A 27 7.67 -17.94 -19.98
N GLN A 28 7.20 -17.38 -21.08
CA GLN A 28 7.70 -16.13 -21.66
C GLN A 28 6.61 -15.07 -21.56
N ILE A 29 7.03 -13.83 -21.30
CA ILE A 29 6.16 -12.66 -21.24
C ILE A 29 6.58 -11.73 -22.36
N GLU A 30 5.69 -11.50 -23.32
CA GLU A 30 5.91 -10.51 -24.37
C GLU A 30 5.26 -9.21 -23.98
N MET A 31 6.09 -8.16 -23.88
CA MET A 31 5.66 -6.80 -23.54
C MET A 31 5.77 -5.91 -24.77
N LYS A 32 4.77 -5.06 -24.99
CA LYS A 32 4.78 -4.05 -26.03
C LYS A 32 3.96 -2.84 -25.58
N ASP A 33 4.52 -1.64 -25.73
CA ASP A 33 3.82 -0.38 -25.47
C ASP A 33 3.11 -0.35 -24.11
N GLN A 34 3.84 -0.62 -23.04
CA GLN A 34 3.38 -0.60 -21.66
C GLN A 34 2.55 -1.81 -21.21
N LYS A 35 2.17 -2.68 -22.13
CA LYS A 35 1.26 -3.80 -21.84
C LYS A 35 1.93 -5.15 -22.03
N ILE A 36 1.43 -6.14 -21.31
CA ILE A 36 1.66 -7.54 -21.62
C ILE A 36 0.75 -7.88 -22.80
N VAL A 37 1.33 -8.29 -23.92
CA VAL A 37 0.55 -8.61 -25.12
C VAL A 37 0.36 -10.11 -25.29
N LYS A 38 1.29 -10.92 -24.77
CA LYS A 38 1.25 -12.38 -24.91
C LYS A 38 1.97 -13.06 -23.77
N ILE A 39 1.44 -14.21 -23.36
CA ILE A 39 2.12 -15.18 -22.51
C ILE A 39 2.33 -16.44 -23.33
N LEU A 40 3.57 -16.92 -23.38
CA LEU A 40 3.97 -18.07 -24.18
C LEU A 40 4.63 -19.12 -23.27
N PRO A 41 4.60 -20.40 -23.66
CA PRO A 41 5.41 -21.41 -22.99
C PRO A 41 6.91 -21.05 -23.05
N TRP A 42 7.64 -21.38 -22.01
CA TRP A 42 9.07 -21.16 -21.97
C TRP A 42 9.78 -21.75 -23.19
N GLY A 43 10.72 -21.00 -23.76
CA GLY A 43 11.52 -21.46 -24.90
C GLY A 43 10.83 -21.42 -26.27
N THR A 44 9.65 -20.79 -26.39
CA THR A 44 8.90 -20.73 -27.64
C THR A 44 9.53 -19.76 -28.65
N GLU A 45 9.90 -18.57 -28.19
CA GLU A 45 10.44 -17.50 -29.02
C GLU A 45 11.85 -17.11 -28.57
N GLN A 46 12.56 -16.36 -29.41
CA GLN A 46 13.80 -15.71 -28.97
C GLN A 46 13.47 -14.71 -27.86
N TYR A 47 14.23 -14.76 -26.79
CA TYR A 47 14.05 -13.86 -25.66
C TYR A 47 15.08 -12.74 -25.66
N ASP A 48 14.71 -11.62 -25.06
CA ASP A 48 15.63 -10.51 -24.79
C ASP A 48 16.33 -10.69 -23.46
N GLU A 49 15.62 -11.19 -22.44
CA GLU A 49 16.19 -11.47 -21.11
C GLU A 49 15.72 -12.83 -20.60
N ASP A 50 16.70 -13.61 -20.05
CA ASP A 50 16.42 -14.88 -19.40
C ASP A 50 16.69 -14.71 -17.89
N TRP A 51 15.64 -14.78 -17.11
CA TRP A 51 15.72 -14.67 -15.64
C TRP A 51 15.86 -16.04 -14.96
N GLU A 52 16.13 -17.08 -15.74
CA GLU A 52 16.42 -18.44 -15.27
C GLU A 52 15.33 -19.00 -14.35
N ASN A 53 15.64 -19.18 -13.05
CA ASN A 53 14.68 -19.67 -12.07
C ASN A 53 14.13 -18.58 -11.16
N ASN A 54 14.43 -17.32 -11.43
CA ASN A 54 13.91 -16.22 -10.62
C ASN A 54 12.40 -16.11 -10.76
N ARG A 55 11.73 -15.84 -9.64
CA ARG A 55 10.28 -15.63 -9.65
C ARG A 55 9.96 -14.33 -10.37
N ILE A 56 9.07 -14.39 -11.33
CA ILE A 56 8.48 -13.18 -11.91
C ILE A 56 7.06 -13.07 -11.39
N LEU A 57 6.82 -12.03 -10.60
CA LEU A 57 5.54 -11.73 -9.97
C LEU A 57 4.92 -10.47 -10.58
N PRO A 58 3.59 -10.28 -10.46
CA PRO A 58 3.04 -8.95 -10.71
C PRO A 58 3.72 -7.93 -9.80
N GLY A 59 3.87 -6.69 -10.27
CA GLY A 59 4.42 -5.62 -9.44
C GLY A 59 3.61 -5.42 -8.16
N PHE A 60 4.30 -5.12 -7.07
CA PHE A 60 3.65 -4.91 -5.77
C PHE A 60 2.95 -3.57 -5.72
N ILE A 61 1.81 -3.54 -5.03
CA ILE A 61 0.98 -2.34 -4.85
C ILE A 61 0.88 -2.05 -3.35
N ASP A 62 1.35 -0.89 -2.92
CA ASP A 62 1.34 -0.46 -1.52
C ASP A 62 0.33 0.68 -1.32
N ILE A 63 -0.80 0.38 -0.67
CA ILE A 63 -1.90 1.35 -0.51
C ILE A 63 -1.81 2.18 0.76
N HIS A 64 -0.77 1.98 1.59
CA HIS A 64 -0.60 2.69 2.85
C HIS A 64 0.89 2.90 3.12
N THR A 65 1.40 4.07 2.74
CA THR A 65 2.81 4.41 2.86
C THR A 65 2.98 5.93 2.93
N HIS A 66 3.58 6.41 4.02
CA HIS A 66 3.70 7.85 4.28
C HIS A 66 4.88 8.46 3.55
N GLY A 67 5.95 7.72 3.40
CA GLY A 67 7.15 8.25 2.80
C GLY A 67 8.29 7.25 2.65
N ALA A 68 9.37 7.72 2.06
CA ALA A 68 10.63 7.03 1.90
C ALA A 68 11.69 8.04 1.42
N TYR A 69 12.95 7.67 1.48
CA TYR A 69 14.05 8.48 0.94
C TYR A 69 14.17 9.87 1.56
N GLY A 70 13.72 10.04 2.81
CA GLY A 70 13.73 11.32 3.49
C GLY A 70 12.51 12.20 3.20
N PHE A 71 11.63 11.77 2.31
CA PHE A 71 10.41 12.50 1.91
C PHE A 71 9.18 11.92 2.58
N ASP A 72 8.27 12.81 2.99
CA ASP A 72 6.95 12.47 3.51
C ASP A 72 5.87 13.15 2.64
N THR A 73 4.76 12.47 2.43
CA THR A 73 3.65 13.00 1.62
C THR A 73 3.21 14.39 2.09
N ASN A 74 3.23 14.66 3.40
CA ASN A 74 2.85 15.95 3.98
C ASN A 74 3.83 17.08 3.65
N ASP A 75 5.05 16.77 3.20
CA ASP A 75 6.04 17.80 2.87
C ASP A 75 5.63 18.65 1.67
N ALA A 76 4.74 18.14 0.82
CA ALA A 76 4.30 18.82 -0.41
C ALA A 76 5.46 19.21 -1.32
N ASP A 77 6.46 18.35 -1.42
CA ASP A 77 7.65 18.57 -2.24
C ASP A 77 7.52 17.75 -3.54
N PRO A 78 7.38 18.39 -4.70
CA PRO A 78 7.24 17.67 -5.96
C PRO A 78 8.49 16.88 -6.33
N LYS A 79 9.68 17.37 -5.99
CA LYS A 79 10.95 16.66 -6.27
C LYS A 79 11.08 15.42 -5.38
N GLY A 80 10.71 15.53 -4.12
CA GLY A 80 10.73 14.39 -3.19
C GLY A 80 9.78 13.29 -3.64
N LEU A 81 8.58 13.64 -4.06
CA LEU A 81 7.61 12.66 -4.58
C LEU A 81 8.10 12.01 -5.88
N ALA A 82 8.65 12.79 -6.80
CA ALA A 82 9.20 12.26 -8.06
C ALA A 82 10.40 11.33 -7.82
N TYR A 83 11.23 11.65 -6.85
CA TYR A 83 12.33 10.77 -6.43
C TYR A 83 11.79 9.43 -5.89
N TRP A 84 10.76 9.50 -5.05
CA TRP A 84 10.13 8.32 -4.48
C TRP A 84 9.54 7.41 -5.56
N THR A 85 8.75 7.95 -6.49
CA THR A 85 8.18 7.13 -7.58
C THR A 85 9.25 6.45 -8.41
N SER A 86 10.36 7.13 -8.69
CA SER A 86 11.42 6.59 -9.54
C SER A 86 12.30 5.55 -8.85
N HIS A 87 12.38 5.54 -7.50
CA HIS A 87 13.29 4.67 -6.75
C HIS A 87 12.58 3.52 -6.02
N ILE A 88 11.31 3.66 -5.65
CA ILE A 88 10.62 2.61 -4.91
C ILE A 88 10.51 1.29 -5.69
N PRO A 89 10.65 1.23 -7.02
CA PRO A 89 10.76 -0.05 -7.72
C PRO A 89 11.90 -0.96 -7.23
N GLU A 90 12.86 -0.45 -6.49
CA GLU A 90 13.90 -1.30 -5.85
C GLU A 90 13.31 -2.33 -4.89
N GLU A 91 12.08 -2.11 -4.39
CA GLU A 91 11.34 -3.07 -3.55
C GLU A 91 10.39 -3.96 -4.35
N GLY A 92 10.34 -3.82 -5.67
CA GLY A 92 9.35 -4.49 -6.51
C GLY A 92 8.01 -3.74 -6.60
N VAL A 93 7.91 -2.56 -6.00
CA VAL A 93 6.69 -1.73 -6.03
C VAL A 93 6.54 -1.06 -7.38
N THR A 94 5.38 -1.26 -8.01
CA THR A 94 5.05 -0.66 -9.31
C THR A 94 3.88 0.32 -9.24
N ALA A 95 3.18 0.35 -8.11
CA ALA A 95 2.09 1.29 -7.86
C ALA A 95 1.89 1.48 -6.37
N PHE A 96 1.44 2.67 -5.96
CA PHE A 96 1.20 2.96 -4.55
C PHE A 96 0.27 4.16 -4.36
N LEU A 97 -0.21 4.32 -3.12
CA LEU A 97 -0.94 5.50 -2.67
C LEU A 97 -0.07 6.27 -1.69
N PRO A 98 0.52 7.40 -2.08
CA PRO A 98 1.10 8.31 -1.09
C PRO A 98 0.06 8.62 -0.02
N THR A 99 0.45 8.46 1.25
CA THR A 99 -0.48 8.52 2.38
C THR A 99 -0.14 9.70 3.28
N THR A 100 -1.14 10.55 3.56
CA THR A 100 -0.97 11.69 4.47
C THR A 100 -1.01 11.24 5.93
N VAL A 101 -0.39 12.03 6.79
CA VAL A 101 -0.51 11.94 8.24
C VAL A 101 -1.44 13.06 8.70
N THR A 102 -2.22 12.83 9.76
CA THR A 102 -3.02 13.88 10.40
C THR A 102 -2.20 15.14 10.55
N GLN A 103 -2.74 16.27 10.09
CA GLN A 103 -2.15 17.59 10.27
C GLN A 103 -3.23 18.66 10.08
N MET A 104 -2.85 19.92 10.28
CA MET A 104 -3.75 21.05 10.10
C MET A 104 -4.19 21.19 8.65
N PRO A 105 -5.37 21.76 8.39
CA PRO A 105 -5.96 21.81 7.05
C PRO A 105 -5.06 22.44 5.97
N ASP A 106 -4.28 23.45 6.29
CA ASP A 106 -3.38 24.08 5.32
C ASP A 106 -2.27 23.12 4.86
N VAL A 107 -1.73 22.30 5.76
CA VAL A 107 -0.70 21.31 5.44
C VAL A 107 -1.30 20.20 4.54
N LEU A 108 -2.48 19.67 4.91
CA LEU A 108 -3.12 18.60 4.15
C LEU A 108 -3.58 19.08 2.77
N THR A 109 -4.07 20.30 2.67
CA THR A 109 -4.47 20.91 1.39
C THR A 109 -3.28 21.01 0.45
N LYS A 110 -2.13 21.47 0.95
CA LYS A 110 -0.89 21.56 0.15
C LYS A 110 -0.39 20.19 -0.25
N ALA A 111 -0.43 19.21 0.66
CA ALA A 111 -0.02 17.84 0.35
C ALA A 111 -0.88 17.23 -0.76
N ALA A 112 -2.20 17.38 -0.67
CA ALA A 112 -3.13 16.90 -1.69
C ALA A 112 -2.88 17.55 -3.05
N ALA A 113 -2.73 18.88 -3.07
CA ALA A 113 -2.46 19.63 -4.29
C ALA A 113 -1.12 19.24 -4.92
N ASN A 114 -0.10 18.97 -4.10
CA ASN A 114 1.21 18.53 -4.58
C ASN A 114 1.13 17.18 -5.32
N VAL A 115 0.46 16.20 -4.75
CA VAL A 115 0.32 14.89 -5.40
C VAL A 115 -0.43 15.05 -6.73
N ALA A 116 -1.54 15.78 -6.74
CA ALA A 116 -2.29 16.04 -7.96
C ALA A 116 -1.43 16.72 -9.04
N SER A 117 -0.60 17.70 -8.65
CA SER A 117 0.30 18.40 -9.56
C SER A 117 1.35 17.47 -10.16
N VAL A 118 1.96 16.60 -9.34
CA VAL A 118 2.95 15.61 -9.83
C VAL A 118 2.30 14.65 -10.82
N ILE A 119 1.09 14.19 -10.54
CA ILE A 119 0.35 13.33 -11.47
C ILE A 119 0.11 14.03 -12.81
N GLU A 120 -0.33 15.28 -12.79
CA GLU A 120 -0.62 16.05 -14.01
C GLU A 120 0.64 16.35 -14.82
N ASN A 121 1.74 16.67 -14.15
CA ASN A 121 3.00 17.04 -14.83
C ASN A 121 3.78 15.83 -15.35
N GLY A 122 3.39 14.61 -14.94
CA GLY A 122 4.10 13.39 -15.30
C GLY A 122 5.29 13.10 -14.38
N TYR A 123 5.63 11.83 -14.30
CA TYR A 123 6.71 11.30 -13.45
C TYR A 123 7.12 9.92 -13.96
N GLU A 124 8.24 9.40 -13.46
CA GLU A 124 8.76 8.09 -13.85
C GLU A 124 8.64 7.07 -12.72
N GLY A 125 8.67 5.79 -13.07
CA GLY A 125 8.72 4.68 -12.13
C GLY A 125 7.35 4.16 -11.71
N ALA A 126 7.15 3.96 -10.41
CA ALA A 126 5.90 3.40 -9.88
C ALA A 126 4.73 4.38 -10.06
N GLU A 127 3.57 3.85 -10.42
CA GLU A 127 2.38 4.65 -10.67
C GLU A 127 1.72 5.10 -9.36
N ILE A 128 1.39 6.39 -9.28
CA ILE A 128 0.56 6.92 -8.20
C ILE A 128 -0.90 6.66 -8.57
N LEU A 129 -1.57 5.75 -7.84
CA LEU A 129 -2.96 5.38 -8.10
C LEU A 129 -3.97 6.33 -7.48
N GLY A 130 -3.52 7.23 -6.64
CA GLY A 130 -4.32 8.19 -5.90
C GLY A 130 -3.65 8.53 -4.59
N ILE A 131 -4.41 9.12 -3.68
CA ILE A 131 -3.95 9.53 -2.35
C ILE A 131 -4.76 8.78 -1.30
N HIS A 132 -4.06 8.30 -0.25
CA HIS A 132 -4.68 7.78 0.96
C HIS A 132 -4.59 8.86 2.05
N PHE A 133 -5.74 9.32 2.56
CA PHE A 133 -5.80 10.20 3.73
C PHE A 133 -5.95 9.34 4.98
N GLU A 134 -4.90 9.22 5.77
CA GLU A 134 -4.97 8.62 7.10
C GLU A 134 -5.19 9.74 8.12
N GLY A 135 -6.44 9.91 8.53
CA GLY A 135 -6.86 11.07 9.29
C GLY A 135 -7.17 12.26 8.38
N PRO A 136 -7.48 13.45 8.97
CA PRO A 136 -7.38 13.79 10.41
C PRO A 136 -8.56 13.33 11.27
N PHE A 137 -9.50 12.58 10.74
CA PHE A 137 -10.75 12.17 11.38
C PHE A 137 -10.55 10.89 12.20
N LEU A 138 -9.71 10.98 13.25
CA LEU A 138 -9.30 9.85 14.09
C LEU A 138 -9.78 10.02 15.52
N ASP A 139 -9.66 8.95 16.31
CA ASP A 139 -9.97 8.96 17.72
C ASP A 139 -8.74 9.34 18.56
N MET A 140 -8.92 10.22 19.53
CA MET A 140 -7.82 10.72 20.38
C MET A 140 -7.12 9.61 21.17
N ASP A 141 -7.88 8.63 21.67
CA ASP A 141 -7.34 7.54 22.50
C ASP A 141 -6.59 6.49 21.67
N TYR A 142 -6.91 6.37 20.37
CA TYR A 142 -6.30 5.39 19.45
C TYR A 142 -5.46 6.04 18.36
N LYS A 143 -5.09 7.30 18.52
CA LYS A 143 -4.31 8.06 17.53
C LYS A 143 -2.92 7.49 17.26
N GLY A 144 -2.37 6.69 18.18
CA GLY A 144 -0.99 6.20 18.05
C GLY A 144 0.00 7.36 17.95
N ALA A 145 0.78 7.39 16.88
CA ALA A 145 1.77 8.42 16.62
C ALA A 145 1.21 9.66 15.89
N GLN A 146 -0.09 9.73 15.62
CA GLN A 146 -0.71 10.87 14.94
C GLN A 146 -0.71 12.11 15.84
N PRO A 147 -0.49 13.33 15.30
CA PRO A 147 -0.46 14.56 16.11
C PRO A 147 -1.82 14.85 16.77
N PRO A 148 -1.91 14.90 18.11
CA PRO A 148 -3.19 15.09 18.79
C PRO A 148 -3.81 16.47 18.53
N GLU A 149 -2.99 17.48 18.31
CA GLU A 149 -3.43 18.86 18.09
C GLU A 149 -4.19 19.07 16.78
N ALA A 150 -4.06 18.15 15.83
CA ALA A 150 -4.66 18.26 14.51
C ALA A 150 -5.81 17.28 14.27
N ILE A 151 -6.15 16.44 15.24
CA ILE A 151 -7.29 15.54 15.14
C ILE A 151 -8.59 16.35 15.05
N ALA A 152 -9.45 15.98 14.10
CA ALA A 152 -10.67 16.71 13.80
C ALA A 152 -11.86 15.76 13.68
N ALA A 153 -13.06 16.29 13.89
CA ALA A 153 -14.30 15.55 13.66
C ALA A 153 -14.54 15.37 12.14
N PRO A 154 -15.02 14.20 11.71
CA PRO A 154 -15.35 13.97 10.30
C PRO A 154 -16.46 14.90 9.82
N THR A 155 -16.24 15.59 8.69
CA THR A 155 -17.27 16.36 8.01
C THR A 155 -17.14 16.20 6.50
N ILE A 156 -18.26 16.17 5.80
CA ILE A 156 -18.30 16.14 4.34
C ILE A 156 -17.66 17.41 3.76
N ALA A 157 -17.94 18.57 4.36
CA ALA A 157 -17.41 19.84 3.88
C ALA A 157 -15.87 19.87 3.88
N GLN A 158 -15.25 19.42 4.96
CA GLN A 158 -13.78 19.38 5.05
C GLN A 158 -13.19 18.36 4.08
N PHE A 159 -13.79 17.18 3.98
CA PHE A 159 -13.35 16.18 2.99
C PHE A 159 -13.44 16.71 1.57
N ARG A 160 -14.56 17.37 1.21
CA ARG A 160 -14.72 17.95 -0.13
C ARG A 160 -13.66 19.00 -0.43
N ALA A 161 -13.29 19.82 0.55
CA ALA A 161 -12.22 20.79 0.38
C ALA A 161 -10.88 20.10 0.06
N TYR A 162 -10.55 19.02 0.77
CA TYR A 162 -9.36 18.23 0.46
C TYR A 162 -9.44 17.57 -0.92
N GLN A 163 -10.59 17.02 -1.27
CA GLN A 163 -10.77 16.35 -2.57
C GLN A 163 -10.67 17.35 -3.73
N GLU A 164 -11.15 18.56 -3.54
CA GLU A 164 -11.02 19.64 -4.52
C GLU A 164 -9.54 20.01 -4.73
N ALA A 165 -8.79 20.20 -3.65
CA ALA A 165 -7.35 20.44 -3.71
C ALA A 165 -6.60 19.29 -4.39
N ALA A 166 -7.01 18.05 -4.13
CA ALA A 166 -6.47 16.83 -4.73
C ALA A 166 -6.97 16.60 -6.16
N LYS A 167 -7.83 17.45 -6.70
CA LYS A 167 -8.44 17.28 -8.04
C LYS A 167 -9.07 15.90 -8.26
N GLY A 168 -9.69 15.37 -7.22
CA GLY A 168 -10.37 14.08 -7.25
C GLY A 168 -9.47 12.87 -7.01
N TRP A 169 -8.20 13.05 -6.70
CA TRP A 169 -7.25 11.95 -6.55
C TRP A 169 -7.26 11.27 -5.18
N ILE A 170 -8.02 11.74 -4.19
CA ILE A 170 -8.19 10.97 -2.96
C ILE A 170 -9.04 9.74 -3.30
N LYS A 171 -8.46 8.55 -3.16
CA LYS A 171 -9.10 7.27 -3.47
C LYS A 171 -9.35 6.42 -2.24
N TYR A 172 -8.81 6.81 -1.10
CA TYR A 172 -8.82 5.99 0.10
C TYR A 172 -8.74 6.90 1.32
N ILE A 173 -9.58 6.66 2.32
CA ILE A 173 -9.56 7.41 3.57
C ILE A 173 -9.64 6.46 4.76
N THR A 174 -8.76 6.68 5.75
CA THR A 174 -8.86 6.04 7.05
C THR A 174 -9.51 7.00 8.03
N LEU A 175 -10.59 6.57 8.67
CA LEU A 175 -11.33 7.36 9.65
C LEU A 175 -11.81 6.49 10.81
N SER A 176 -12.18 7.18 11.88
CA SER A 176 -12.73 6.57 13.09
C SER A 176 -14.27 6.68 13.01
N PRO A 177 -14.98 5.57 12.71
CA PRO A 177 -16.41 5.63 12.37
C PRO A 177 -17.30 6.06 13.52
N GLU A 178 -16.89 5.87 14.79
CA GLU A 178 -17.64 6.30 15.96
C GLU A 178 -17.77 7.84 16.05
N HIS A 179 -16.89 8.55 15.35
CA HIS A 179 -16.95 10.01 15.27
C HIS A 179 -17.67 10.53 14.03
N ASP A 180 -18.04 9.63 13.12
CA ASP A 180 -18.76 9.98 11.90
C ASP A 180 -20.27 9.90 12.15
N LYS A 181 -20.87 11.03 12.52
CA LYS A 181 -22.28 11.10 12.88
C LYS A 181 -23.15 10.59 11.72
N ASP A 182 -24.03 9.64 12.02
CA ASP A 182 -24.93 8.99 11.06
C ASP A 182 -24.19 8.36 9.88
N PHE A 183 -22.89 8.08 10.04
CA PHE A 183 -22.02 7.59 8.97
C PHE A 183 -22.07 8.47 7.70
N ALA A 184 -22.26 9.77 7.89
CA ALA A 184 -22.48 10.70 6.79
C ALA A 184 -21.29 10.78 5.83
N LEU A 185 -20.06 10.92 6.35
CA LEU A 185 -18.86 10.95 5.53
C LEU A 185 -18.58 9.58 4.91
N THR A 186 -18.77 8.50 5.65
CA THR A 186 -18.64 7.13 5.15
C THR A 186 -19.53 6.89 3.93
N LYS A 187 -20.81 7.25 4.01
CA LYS A 187 -21.75 7.12 2.90
C LYS A 187 -21.34 7.99 1.71
N TYR A 188 -20.95 9.22 1.98
CA TYR A 188 -20.53 10.17 0.94
C TYR A 188 -19.34 9.63 0.16
N CYS A 189 -18.27 9.22 0.86
CA CYS A 189 -17.07 8.69 0.24
C CYS A 189 -17.33 7.43 -0.56
N ALA A 190 -18.09 6.48 0.01
CA ALA A 190 -18.43 5.24 -0.68
C ALA A 190 -19.20 5.49 -1.99
N ARG A 191 -20.10 6.48 -2.01
CA ARG A 191 -20.85 6.86 -3.22
C ARG A 191 -20.00 7.56 -4.27
N HIS A 192 -18.86 8.15 -3.87
CA HIS A 192 -17.98 8.92 -4.74
C HIS A 192 -16.70 8.18 -5.10
N GLY A 193 -16.68 6.86 -4.94
CA GLY A 193 -15.55 6.03 -5.36
C GLY A 193 -14.32 6.14 -4.47
N VAL A 194 -14.49 6.57 -3.22
CA VAL A 194 -13.42 6.64 -2.23
C VAL A 194 -13.60 5.50 -1.24
N VAL A 195 -12.58 4.65 -1.10
CA VAL A 195 -12.58 3.55 -0.13
C VAL A 195 -12.57 4.13 1.28
N VAL A 196 -13.49 3.65 2.12
CA VAL A 196 -13.51 4.01 3.55
C VAL A 196 -12.94 2.85 4.36
N SER A 197 -11.85 3.13 5.07
CA SER A 197 -11.18 2.19 5.94
C SER A 197 -11.29 2.68 7.39
N MET A 198 -11.53 1.75 8.31
CA MET A 198 -11.65 2.05 9.73
C MET A 198 -10.29 1.86 10.41
N GLY A 199 -9.87 2.84 11.16
CA GLY A 199 -8.61 2.78 11.89
C GLY A 199 -8.43 3.92 12.86
N HIS A 200 -7.47 3.79 13.77
CA HIS A 200 -7.27 4.73 14.87
C HIS A 200 -8.60 5.06 15.55
N SER A 201 -9.28 4.00 16.00
CA SER A 201 -10.69 4.06 16.35
C SER A 201 -10.95 3.27 17.64
N SER A 202 -11.83 3.81 18.49
CA SER A 202 -12.33 3.17 19.69
C SER A 202 -13.64 2.40 19.45
N SER A 203 -14.05 2.23 18.19
CA SER A 203 -15.30 1.57 17.84
C SER A 203 -15.38 0.15 18.41
N ASP A 204 -16.58 -0.24 18.81
CA ASP A 204 -16.88 -1.63 19.10
C ASP A 204 -17.23 -2.41 17.82
N TYR A 205 -17.48 -3.71 17.98
CA TYR A 205 -17.82 -4.59 16.86
C TYR A 205 -19.11 -4.13 16.16
N GLU A 206 -20.13 -3.75 16.92
CA GLU A 206 -21.43 -3.36 16.39
C GLU A 206 -21.34 -2.06 15.58
N THR A 207 -20.55 -1.10 16.03
CA THR A 207 -20.28 0.13 15.28
C THR A 207 -19.57 -0.17 13.97
N ALA A 208 -18.57 -1.05 14.00
CA ALA A 208 -17.87 -1.47 12.78
C ALA A 208 -18.81 -2.13 11.77
N LEU A 209 -19.71 -3.00 12.27
CA LEU A 209 -20.71 -3.67 11.41
C LEU A 209 -21.64 -2.66 10.76
N MET A 210 -22.08 -1.65 11.52
CA MET A 210 -22.93 -0.57 10.97
C MET A 210 -22.17 0.31 9.97
N ALA A 211 -20.90 0.58 10.22
CA ALA A 211 -20.06 1.31 9.27
C ALA A 211 -19.93 0.55 7.94
N VAL A 212 -19.72 -0.76 8.00
CA VAL A 212 -19.68 -1.63 6.80
C VAL A 212 -21.00 -1.58 6.05
N ALA A 213 -22.13 -1.68 6.77
CA ALA A 213 -23.45 -1.58 6.18
C ALA A 213 -23.72 -0.22 5.50
N ASN A 214 -22.97 0.82 5.90
CA ASN A 214 -23.07 2.17 5.33
C ASN A 214 -21.94 2.50 4.34
N GLY A 215 -21.09 1.52 3.97
CA GLY A 215 -20.15 1.67 2.88
C GLY A 215 -18.67 1.51 3.21
N ALA A 216 -18.30 1.37 4.49
CA ALA A 216 -16.91 1.06 4.85
C ALA A 216 -16.54 -0.34 4.32
N SER A 217 -15.35 -0.46 3.72
CA SER A 217 -14.94 -1.69 3.05
C SER A 217 -13.55 -2.21 3.45
N SER A 218 -12.86 -1.51 4.36
CA SER A 218 -11.51 -1.87 4.76
C SER A 218 -11.26 -1.58 6.24
N MET A 219 -10.25 -2.25 6.80
CA MET A 219 -9.71 -2.02 8.13
C MET A 219 -8.23 -1.69 8.00
N THR A 220 -7.81 -0.58 8.58
CA THR A 220 -6.45 -0.06 8.47
C THR A 220 -5.52 -0.76 9.45
N HIS A 221 -4.33 -1.17 8.99
CA HIS A 221 -3.25 -1.83 9.73
C HIS A 221 -3.75 -2.62 10.95
N VAL A 222 -4.50 -3.69 10.66
CA VAL A 222 -5.15 -4.54 11.67
C VAL A 222 -4.21 -4.89 12.83
N TYR A 223 -4.74 -4.93 14.02
CA TYR A 223 -4.14 -5.02 15.34
C TYR A 223 -3.66 -3.68 15.93
N ASN A 224 -3.23 -2.74 15.11
CA ASN A 224 -2.61 -1.50 15.56
C ASN A 224 -3.62 -0.33 15.57
N GLY A 225 -3.63 0.44 16.65
CA GLY A 225 -4.50 1.61 16.76
C GLY A 225 -5.98 1.29 16.75
N MET A 226 -6.41 0.18 17.40
CA MET A 226 -7.80 -0.24 17.41
C MET A 226 -8.14 -1.08 18.63
N THR A 227 -9.43 -1.23 18.90
CA THR A 227 -9.94 -2.06 20.00
C THR A 227 -9.59 -3.52 19.75
N PRO A 228 -9.01 -4.21 20.76
CA PRO A 228 -8.54 -5.59 20.60
C PRO A 228 -9.69 -6.60 20.60
N LEU A 229 -9.38 -7.83 20.20
CA LEU A 229 -10.30 -8.95 20.29
C LEU A 229 -10.35 -9.49 21.72
N HIS A 230 -11.50 -9.38 22.36
CA HIS A 230 -11.83 -10.07 23.59
C HIS A 230 -13.05 -10.95 23.30
N HIS A 231 -13.13 -12.12 23.92
CA HIS A 231 -14.20 -13.10 23.60
C HIS A 231 -15.62 -12.59 23.88
N ARG A 232 -15.78 -11.57 24.74
CA ARG A 232 -17.08 -10.91 25.00
C ARG A 232 -17.19 -9.52 24.36
N LYS A 233 -16.10 -8.96 23.88
CA LYS A 233 -16.04 -7.66 23.20
C LYS A 233 -15.07 -7.78 22.02
N PRO A 234 -15.55 -8.27 20.86
CA PRO A 234 -14.64 -8.61 19.76
C PRO A 234 -13.87 -7.41 19.19
N GLY A 235 -14.37 -6.18 19.36
CA GLY A 235 -13.69 -4.96 18.93
C GLY A 235 -13.51 -4.86 17.42
N LEU A 236 -12.66 -3.92 17.01
CA LEU A 236 -12.32 -3.77 15.61
C LEU A 236 -11.48 -4.94 15.09
N VAL A 237 -10.58 -5.48 15.89
CA VAL A 237 -9.82 -6.67 15.51
C VAL A 237 -10.77 -7.82 15.19
N GLY A 238 -11.76 -8.08 16.07
CA GLY A 238 -12.78 -9.10 15.81
C GLY A 238 -13.59 -8.83 14.57
N ALA A 239 -13.96 -7.57 14.32
CA ALA A 239 -14.67 -7.18 13.10
C ALA A 239 -13.82 -7.47 11.85
N ALA A 240 -12.54 -7.09 11.87
CA ALA A 240 -11.62 -7.34 10.76
C ALA A 240 -11.50 -8.82 10.44
N LEU A 241 -11.41 -9.68 11.46
CA LEU A 241 -11.26 -11.12 11.30
C LEU A 241 -12.57 -11.82 10.94
N ARG A 242 -13.70 -11.32 11.41
CA ARG A 242 -15.00 -12.01 11.31
C ARG A 242 -15.84 -11.57 10.09
N ILE A 243 -15.78 -10.30 9.69
CA ILE A 243 -16.60 -9.79 8.59
C ILE A 243 -15.92 -10.17 7.28
N HIS A 244 -16.43 -11.17 6.59
CA HIS A 244 -15.80 -11.80 5.43
C HIS A 244 -15.51 -10.81 4.29
N ASP A 245 -16.47 -9.96 3.95
CA ASP A 245 -16.34 -9.03 2.81
C ASP A 245 -15.42 -7.83 3.08
N LEU A 246 -15.05 -7.63 4.34
CA LEU A 246 -14.20 -6.53 4.74
C LEU A 246 -12.74 -6.83 4.40
N TYR A 247 -12.10 -5.96 3.63
CA TYR A 247 -10.66 -6.03 3.44
C TYR A 247 -9.95 -5.67 4.75
N GLY A 248 -8.79 -6.25 4.97
CA GLY A 248 -7.93 -5.89 6.10
C GLY A 248 -6.51 -5.61 5.62
N GLU A 249 -6.01 -4.42 5.97
CA GLU A 249 -4.59 -4.10 5.79
C GLU A 249 -3.79 -4.63 6.97
N ILE A 250 -2.56 -5.07 6.71
CA ILE A 250 -1.66 -5.50 7.79
C ILE A 250 -0.20 -5.22 7.44
N ILE A 251 0.57 -4.80 8.45
CA ILE A 251 2.02 -4.57 8.34
C ILE A 251 2.72 -5.90 8.57
N CYS A 252 3.54 -6.33 7.61
CA CYS A 252 4.13 -7.66 7.58
C CYS A 252 5.63 -7.68 7.89
N ASP A 253 6.08 -6.82 8.80
CA ASP A 253 7.50 -6.76 9.20
C ASP A 253 7.90 -7.79 10.27
N GLY A 254 6.93 -8.48 10.87
CA GLY A 254 7.17 -9.44 11.94
C GLY A 254 7.43 -8.79 13.30
N HIS A 255 7.33 -7.46 13.40
CA HIS A 255 7.59 -6.67 14.59
C HIS A 255 6.35 -5.93 15.09
N HIS A 256 5.59 -5.28 14.21
CA HIS A 256 4.28 -4.71 14.55
C HIS A 256 3.32 -5.79 15.02
N SER A 257 3.41 -6.96 14.37
CA SER A 257 2.65 -8.16 14.74
C SER A 257 3.60 -9.35 14.75
N HIS A 258 3.50 -10.16 15.79
CA HIS A 258 4.22 -11.43 15.86
C HIS A 258 3.83 -12.30 14.65
N PRO A 259 4.77 -13.09 14.07
CA PRO A 259 4.44 -13.97 12.94
C PRO A 259 3.23 -14.88 13.17
N ALA A 260 3.01 -15.34 14.40
CA ALA A 260 1.80 -16.11 14.74
C ALA A 260 0.52 -15.30 14.58
N ALA A 261 0.53 -14.02 14.97
CA ALA A 261 -0.61 -13.12 14.80
C ALA A 261 -0.87 -12.80 13.32
N LEU A 262 0.20 -12.68 12.51
CA LEU A 262 0.09 -12.58 11.05
C LEU A 262 -0.60 -13.83 10.49
N GLY A 263 -0.16 -15.02 10.90
CA GLY A 263 -0.75 -16.29 10.46
C GLY A 263 -2.24 -16.37 10.77
N ILE A 264 -2.67 -15.97 11.97
CA ILE A 264 -4.08 -15.95 12.36
C ILE A 264 -4.88 -14.98 11.46
N PHE A 265 -4.35 -13.79 11.23
CA PHE A 265 -5.00 -12.80 10.36
C PHE A 265 -5.23 -13.36 8.96
N PHE A 266 -4.20 -13.92 8.34
CA PHE A 266 -4.31 -14.43 6.97
C PHE A 266 -5.21 -15.66 6.87
N GLN A 267 -5.24 -16.53 7.90
CA GLN A 267 -6.20 -17.62 7.97
C GLN A 267 -7.64 -17.11 7.99
N ALA A 268 -7.90 -16.08 8.79
CA ALA A 268 -9.25 -15.53 8.91
C ALA A 268 -9.69 -14.78 7.65
N LYS A 269 -8.83 -13.97 7.07
CA LYS A 269 -9.15 -13.15 5.87
C LYS A 269 -9.09 -13.94 4.58
N GLY A 270 -8.24 -14.96 4.51
CA GLY A 270 -8.05 -15.75 3.30
C GLY A 270 -7.35 -14.98 2.17
N PRO A 271 -7.30 -15.59 0.95
CA PRO A 271 -6.52 -15.06 -0.15
C PRO A 271 -7.17 -13.87 -0.87
N GLU A 272 -8.40 -13.50 -0.56
CA GLU A 272 -9.14 -12.51 -1.33
C GLU A 272 -9.33 -11.17 -0.61
N ARG A 273 -9.15 -11.12 0.71
CA ARG A 273 -9.47 -9.94 1.52
C ARG A 273 -8.32 -9.45 2.40
N SER A 274 -7.16 -10.06 2.30
CA SER A 274 -5.95 -9.64 3.01
C SER A 274 -5.11 -8.72 2.14
N ILE A 275 -4.59 -7.63 2.72
CA ILE A 275 -3.76 -6.66 2.02
C ILE A 275 -2.51 -6.38 2.84
N MET A 276 -1.33 -6.64 2.25
CA MET A 276 -0.05 -6.23 2.83
C MET A 276 0.19 -4.76 2.56
N ILE A 277 0.54 -4.03 3.60
CA ILE A 277 0.97 -2.64 3.50
C ILE A 277 2.31 -2.45 4.21
N SER A 278 3.04 -1.42 3.87
CA SER A 278 4.28 -1.09 4.56
C SER A 278 4.06 -0.16 5.75
N ASP A 279 3.14 0.78 5.65
CA ASP A 279 3.04 1.90 6.60
C ASP A 279 4.40 2.55 6.81
N SER A 280 5.16 2.71 5.73
CA SER A 280 6.53 3.19 5.79
C SER A 280 6.60 4.69 6.00
N LEU A 281 7.70 5.11 6.65
CA LEU A 281 7.98 6.50 6.96
C LEU A 281 9.13 7.01 6.10
N ARG A 282 9.34 8.34 6.12
CA ARG A 282 10.43 8.99 5.37
C ARG A 282 11.81 8.39 5.65
N VAL A 283 12.00 7.77 6.82
CA VAL A 283 13.29 7.15 7.20
C VAL A 283 13.61 5.90 6.38
N LYS A 284 12.63 5.28 5.74
CA LYS A 284 12.89 4.12 4.89
C LYS A 284 13.77 4.52 3.72
N HIS A 285 14.90 3.81 3.55
CA HIS A 285 15.91 4.09 2.53
C HIS A 285 16.56 5.48 2.63
N ALA A 286 16.33 6.19 3.72
CA ALA A 286 16.94 7.51 3.94
C ALA A 286 18.38 7.37 4.47
N PRO A 287 19.23 8.39 4.28
CA PRO A 287 20.59 8.37 4.82
C PRO A 287 20.61 8.17 6.34
N ALA A 288 21.54 7.34 6.83
CA ALA A 288 21.73 7.10 8.26
C ALA A 288 22.15 8.39 8.99
N GLY A 289 21.68 8.57 10.24
CA GLY A 289 22.07 9.69 11.11
C GLY A 289 21.31 10.98 10.87
N GLY A 290 20.32 10.99 9.97
CA GLY A 290 19.43 12.13 9.78
C GLY A 290 18.42 12.29 10.93
N HIS A 291 17.95 13.53 11.12
CA HIS A 291 16.84 13.82 12.02
C HIS A 291 15.55 13.80 11.22
N TYR A 292 14.60 12.94 11.61
CA TYR A 292 13.38 12.74 10.88
C TYR A 292 12.15 12.95 11.75
N GLN A 293 11.04 13.38 11.15
CA GLN A 293 9.79 13.66 11.82
C GLN A 293 8.60 12.96 11.17
N LEU A 294 7.57 12.71 11.96
CA LEU A 294 6.26 12.27 11.52
C LEU A 294 5.22 13.21 12.13
N GLY A 295 4.43 13.88 11.28
CA GLY A 295 3.42 14.82 11.75
C GLY A 295 3.98 15.97 12.59
N GLY A 296 5.25 16.37 12.36
CA GLY A 296 5.95 17.40 13.12
C GLY A 296 6.60 16.92 14.42
N HIS A 297 6.47 15.63 14.77
CA HIS A 297 7.09 15.06 15.96
C HIS A 297 8.30 14.20 15.60
N ASP A 298 9.37 14.31 16.39
CA ASP A 298 10.61 13.57 16.15
C ASP A 298 10.40 12.06 16.27
N ILE A 299 11.06 11.31 15.41
CA ILE A 299 11.05 9.84 15.42
C ILE A 299 12.48 9.31 15.52
N GLU A 300 12.61 8.11 16.10
CA GLU A 300 13.86 7.38 16.24
C GLU A 300 13.69 5.97 15.69
N VAL A 301 14.72 5.48 14.98
CA VAL A 301 14.75 4.10 14.48
C VAL A 301 15.63 3.28 15.42
N GLY A 302 15.04 2.25 16.03
CA GLY A 302 15.75 1.35 16.91
C GLY A 302 16.60 0.33 16.16
N VAL A 303 17.38 -0.44 16.90
CA VAL A 303 18.21 -1.56 16.36
C VAL A 303 17.34 -2.67 15.75
N ASP A 304 16.06 -2.76 16.18
CA ASP A 304 15.06 -3.69 15.63
C ASP A 304 14.44 -3.21 14.29
N GLY A 305 14.83 -2.03 13.81
CA GLY A 305 14.30 -1.44 12.59
C GLY A 305 12.96 -0.73 12.74
N LEU A 306 12.36 -0.73 13.94
CA LEU A 306 11.11 -0.03 14.20
C LEU A 306 11.34 1.46 14.43
N ALA A 307 10.47 2.29 13.84
CA ALA A 307 10.41 3.71 14.13
C ALA A 307 9.46 3.96 15.33
N ARG A 308 9.90 4.79 16.26
CA ARG A 308 9.12 5.20 17.42
C ARG A 308 9.12 6.71 17.54
N LEU A 309 8.09 7.26 18.19
CA LEU A 309 8.14 8.66 18.61
C LEU A 309 9.30 8.82 19.62
N ALA A 310 10.14 9.85 19.41
CA ALA A 310 11.31 10.09 20.25
C ALA A 310 10.92 10.20 21.73
N GLY A 311 11.67 9.49 22.59
CA GLY A 311 11.43 9.47 24.04
C GLY A 311 10.20 8.66 24.46
N SER A 312 9.67 7.79 23.61
CA SER A 312 8.46 7.01 23.90
C SER A 312 8.57 5.60 23.30
N ASP A 313 7.71 4.68 23.75
CA ASP A 313 7.59 3.33 23.18
C ASP A 313 6.54 3.27 22.07
N THR A 314 5.91 4.39 21.72
CA THR A 314 4.89 4.43 20.68
C THR A 314 5.50 4.18 19.30
N ILE A 315 5.08 3.09 18.64
CA ILE A 315 5.51 2.75 17.29
C ILE A 315 4.87 3.73 16.31
N ALA A 316 5.68 4.25 15.39
CA ALA A 316 5.28 5.34 14.48
C ALA A 316 5.16 4.91 13.02
N GLY A 317 5.07 3.65 12.72
CA GLY A 317 5.09 3.10 11.38
C GLY A 317 6.33 2.25 11.15
N SER A 318 6.65 1.94 9.89
CA SER A 318 7.70 0.97 9.60
C SER A 318 8.78 1.49 8.67
N THR A 319 9.82 0.67 8.49
CA THR A 319 10.83 0.81 7.45
C THR A 319 10.80 -0.43 6.52
N MET A 320 9.69 -1.18 6.52
CA MET A 320 9.57 -2.43 5.78
C MET A 320 9.56 -2.21 4.28
N ALA A 321 10.43 -2.93 3.57
CA ALA A 321 10.33 -3.08 2.12
C ALA A 321 9.29 -4.16 1.77
N MET A 322 8.52 -3.96 0.72
CA MET A 322 7.43 -4.87 0.35
C MET A 322 7.93 -6.29 0.02
N ASN A 323 9.07 -6.42 -0.64
CA ASN A 323 9.66 -7.73 -0.91
C ASN A 323 10.06 -8.46 0.39
N GLN A 324 10.51 -7.75 1.42
CA GLN A 324 10.82 -8.34 2.72
C GLN A 324 9.55 -8.76 3.46
N GLY A 325 8.49 -7.99 3.35
CA GLY A 325 7.19 -8.39 3.90
C GLY A 325 6.70 -9.72 3.31
N LEU A 326 6.86 -9.90 2.01
CA LEU A 326 6.51 -11.15 1.34
C LEU A 326 7.32 -12.33 1.90
N ARG A 327 8.62 -12.14 2.12
CA ARG A 327 9.49 -13.16 2.73
C ARG A 327 8.99 -13.52 4.15
N VAL A 328 8.71 -12.53 4.98
CA VAL A 328 8.21 -12.75 6.33
C VAL A 328 6.93 -13.58 6.33
N LEU A 329 5.99 -13.25 5.46
CA LEU A 329 4.73 -13.99 5.37
C LEU A 329 4.96 -15.47 5.02
N ILE A 330 5.79 -15.74 4.03
CA ILE A 330 5.99 -17.10 3.53
C ILE A 330 6.92 -17.89 4.47
N GLU A 331 8.07 -17.33 4.86
CA GLU A 331 9.10 -18.06 5.59
C GLU A 331 8.91 -18.05 7.10
N GLU A 332 8.36 -16.99 7.69
CA GLU A 332 8.24 -16.86 9.14
C GLU A 332 6.81 -17.08 9.63
N ALA A 333 5.81 -16.59 8.92
CA ALA A 333 4.40 -16.69 9.33
C ALA A 333 3.68 -17.92 8.77
N GLY A 334 4.30 -18.63 7.82
CA GLY A 334 3.71 -19.83 7.23
C GLY A 334 2.46 -19.56 6.40
N VAL A 335 2.32 -18.34 5.86
CA VAL A 335 1.19 -17.98 5.01
C VAL A 335 1.34 -18.68 3.66
N PRO A 336 0.27 -19.29 3.12
CA PRO A 336 0.33 -19.91 1.79
C PRO A 336 0.82 -18.92 0.72
N VAL A 337 1.65 -19.38 -0.20
CA VAL A 337 2.28 -18.54 -1.23
C VAL A 337 1.24 -17.73 -2.01
N LEU A 338 0.15 -18.38 -2.43
CA LEU A 338 -0.93 -17.71 -3.17
C LEU A 338 -1.52 -16.55 -2.35
N THR A 339 -1.83 -16.78 -1.08
CA THR A 339 -2.40 -15.76 -0.20
C THR A 339 -1.43 -14.59 -0.02
N ALA A 340 -0.15 -14.88 0.21
CA ALA A 340 0.87 -13.85 0.40
C ALA A 340 1.05 -12.99 -0.85
N ILE A 341 1.10 -13.60 -2.03
CA ILE A 341 1.25 -12.86 -3.30
C ILE A 341 0.00 -12.03 -3.60
N HIS A 342 -1.19 -12.59 -3.43
CA HIS A 342 -2.43 -11.83 -3.65
C HIS A 342 -2.54 -10.63 -2.72
N ALA A 343 -2.04 -10.73 -1.49
CA ALA A 343 -2.10 -9.64 -0.52
C ALA A 343 -1.33 -8.38 -0.96
N CYS A 344 -0.32 -8.52 -1.80
CA CYS A 344 0.49 -7.38 -2.27
C CYS A 344 0.34 -7.10 -3.78
N THR A 345 -0.55 -7.79 -4.47
CA THR A 345 -0.76 -7.62 -5.90
C THR A 345 -2.25 -7.48 -6.24
N LEU A 346 -2.98 -8.57 -6.31
CA LEU A 346 -4.36 -8.60 -6.79
C LEU A 346 -5.33 -7.93 -5.81
N ASN A 347 -5.19 -8.16 -4.51
CA ASN A 347 -6.14 -7.62 -3.53
C ASN A 347 -6.09 -6.08 -3.43
N PRO A 348 -4.92 -5.44 -3.35
CA PRO A 348 -4.89 -3.97 -3.42
C PRO A 348 -5.38 -3.43 -4.77
N ALA A 349 -5.15 -4.14 -5.88
CA ALA A 349 -5.71 -3.74 -7.18
C ALA A 349 -7.25 -3.81 -7.16
N ARG A 350 -7.82 -4.83 -6.54
CA ARG A 350 -9.27 -5.00 -6.43
C ARG A 350 -9.92 -3.91 -5.60
N ILE A 351 -9.38 -3.60 -4.42
CA ILE A 351 -9.99 -2.58 -3.57
C ILE A 351 -9.97 -1.20 -4.22
N LEU A 352 -8.94 -0.92 -5.03
CA LEU A 352 -8.83 0.34 -5.78
C LEU A 352 -9.53 0.30 -7.13
N ASN A 353 -10.17 -0.82 -7.46
CA ASN A 353 -10.91 -1.00 -8.72
C ASN A 353 -10.03 -0.82 -9.97
N VAL A 354 -8.77 -1.27 -9.89
CA VAL A 354 -7.82 -1.28 -11.02
C VAL A 354 -7.38 -2.71 -11.39
N ASP A 355 -8.07 -3.72 -10.91
CA ASP A 355 -7.78 -5.13 -11.18
C ASP A 355 -8.09 -5.55 -12.63
N ASN A 356 -8.70 -4.67 -13.42
CA ASN A 356 -8.86 -4.83 -14.87
C ASN A 356 -7.56 -4.57 -15.65
N ARG A 357 -6.53 -4.00 -15.01
CA ARG A 357 -5.26 -3.70 -15.66
C ARG A 357 -4.02 -3.96 -14.81
N LYS A 358 -4.15 -4.19 -13.50
CA LYS A 358 -3.05 -4.42 -12.55
C LYS A 358 -3.34 -5.62 -11.64
N GLY A 359 -2.28 -6.18 -11.06
CA GLY A 359 -2.38 -7.25 -10.09
C GLY A 359 -2.22 -8.66 -10.64
N LYS A 360 -2.11 -8.81 -11.95
CA LYS A 360 -1.94 -10.10 -12.63
C LYS A 360 -0.90 -10.03 -13.73
N ILE A 361 -0.27 -11.16 -14.02
CA ILE A 361 0.48 -11.37 -15.25
C ILE A 361 -0.48 -12.03 -16.24
N CYS A 362 -1.04 -11.22 -17.13
CA CYS A 362 -2.09 -11.63 -18.05
C CYS A 362 -2.05 -10.72 -19.30
N ALA A 363 -2.39 -11.28 -20.45
CA ALA A 363 -2.46 -10.48 -21.68
C ALA A 363 -3.45 -9.33 -21.52
N GLY A 364 -3.07 -8.14 -21.95
CA GLY A 364 -3.85 -6.90 -21.83
C GLY A 364 -3.61 -6.11 -20.56
N TYR A 365 -2.91 -6.68 -19.57
CA TYR A 365 -2.58 -5.99 -18.32
C TYR A 365 -1.31 -5.13 -18.49
N ASP A 366 -1.19 -4.14 -17.61
CA ASP A 366 0.04 -3.35 -17.53
C ASP A 366 1.24 -4.27 -17.31
N ALA A 367 2.35 -4.00 -17.99
CA ALA A 367 3.58 -4.77 -17.84
C ALA A 367 4.34 -4.32 -16.59
N ASP A 368 3.75 -4.60 -15.43
CA ASP A 368 4.28 -4.33 -14.10
C ASP A 368 4.77 -5.64 -13.50
N LEU A 369 6.08 -5.79 -13.38
CA LEU A 369 6.71 -7.05 -12.97
C LEU A 369 7.74 -6.82 -11.89
N ALA A 370 7.72 -7.66 -10.86
CA ALA A 370 8.75 -7.76 -9.84
C ALA A 370 9.48 -9.10 -9.99
N ILE A 371 10.77 -9.04 -10.23
CA ILE A 371 11.60 -10.23 -10.43
C ILE A 371 12.43 -10.45 -9.17
N LEU A 372 12.20 -11.57 -8.49
CA LEU A 372 12.80 -11.87 -7.19
C LEU A 372 13.79 -13.05 -7.26
N GLU A 373 14.88 -12.89 -6.57
CA GLU A 373 15.84 -13.97 -6.30
C GLU A 373 15.32 -14.89 -5.17
N ASP A 374 16.01 -15.99 -4.91
CA ASP A 374 15.56 -16.98 -3.93
C ASP A 374 15.46 -16.42 -2.51
N ASP A 375 16.28 -15.41 -2.17
CA ASP A 375 16.25 -14.73 -0.88
C ASP A 375 15.25 -13.57 -0.81
N TYR A 376 14.40 -13.43 -1.83
CA TYR A 376 13.40 -12.36 -2.00
C TYR A 376 13.99 -10.98 -2.30
N SER A 377 15.31 -10.87 -2.51
CA SER A 377 15.87 -9.62 -3.02
C SER A 377 15.38 -9.38 -4.46
N VAL A 378 15.22 -8.11 -4.83
CA VAL A 378 14.70 -7.73 -6.13
C VAL A 378 15.85 -7.72 -7.14
N ALA A 379 15.75 -8.55 -8.18
CA ALA A 379 16.71 -8.57 -9.29
C ALA A 379 16.41 -7.45 -10.28
N ALA A 380 15.14 -7.23 -10.61
CA ALA A 380 14.68 -6.16 -11.49
C ALA A 380 13.20 -5.89 -11.28
N THR A 381 12.77 -4.69 -11.66
CA THR A 381 11.36 -4.29 -11.64
C THR A 381 11.02 -3.55 -12.92
N TYR A 382 9.93 -3.95 -13.56
CA TYR A 382 9.37 -3.29 -14.72
C TYR A 382 8.10 -2.54 -14.32
N CYS A 383 8.03 -1.27 -14.71
CA CYS A 383 6.84 -0.44 -14.54
C CYS A 383 6.31 -0.07 -15.92
N CYS A 384 5.13 -0.56 -16.28
CA CYS A 384 4.55 -0.38 -17.61
C CYS A 384 5.56 -0.66 -18.74
N GLY A 385 6.26 -1.80 -18.63
CA GLY A 385 7.20 -2.27 -19.62
C GLY A 385 8.59 -1.64 -19.59
N ILE A 386 8.81 -0.65 -18.73
CA ILE A 386 10.10 0.02 -18.59
C ILE A 386 10.84 -0.56 -17.37
N LYS A 387 12.09 -0.97 -17.58
CA LYS A 387 12.93 -1.44 -16.48
C LYS A 387 13.28 -0.26 -15.56
N ALA A 388 12.50 -0.11 -14.49
CA ALA A 388 12.66 0.99 -13.53
C ALA A 388 13.75 0.72 -12.49
N TYR A 389 14.09 -0.54 -12.27
CA TYR A 389 15.17 -0.97 -11.37
C TYR A 389 15.82 -2.23 -11.90
N SER A 390 17.13 -2.31 -11.74
CA SER A 390 17.90 -3.52 -12.01
C SER A 390 19.07 -3.57 -11.03
N ARG A 391 19.22 -4.73 -10.40
CA ARG A 391 20.40 -5.01 -9.59
C ARG A 391 21.60 -5.15 -10.53
N ALA A 392 22.62 -4.36 -10.27
CA ALA A 392 23.82 -4.36 -11.10
C ALA A 392 24.61 -5.66 -11.00
#